data_f22b282da9f7a925f033da630d6d4156
#
_entry.id   f22b282da9f7a925f033da630d6d4156
#
_cell.length_a   1.000
_cell.length_b   1.000
_cell.length_c   1.000
_cell.angle_alpha   90.00
_cell.angle_beta   90.00
_cell.angle_gamma   90.00
#
_symmetry.space_group_name_H-M   'P 1'
#
loop_
_entity.id
_entity.type
_entity.pdbx_description
1 polymer ?
#
loop_
_entity_poly.entity_id
_entity_poly.type
_entity_poly.pdbx_seq_one_letter_code
_entity_poly.pdbx_strand_id
1 'polypeptide(L)'
;MRQEAGALLCVVLAATLLTSCRTSRISESMAKDTFGDLSGALVVIECSSGRTTTYRPDVAQIPLPPCSTFKIVNALIGLEEDIISSPDAQFYKWDGVERSIPAWNHDLTLQEAFQASCVPAFQNLARQTGPERMQRWIDKIGYGNRDISAGIDVFWLPSKGRDTIMISPAQQAELMRCIVSGEAPFSKASLATLKKLMCIKKTDRGVLYGKTGSGGDDEGTFVLGWFVGFVESDGKTYAFACVAQGENVMSKNARAIVESVFGKQGIL
;
A
#
# COMPACT_ATOMS: atom_id res chain seq x y z
N MET A 1 -59.24 -15.78 -60.84
CA MET A 1 -58.92 -14.66 -60.02
C MET A 1 -57.91 -15.14 -58.95
N ARG A 2 -56.65 -14.82 -59.14
CA ARG A 2 -55.57 -15.20 -58.20
C ARG A 2 -55.27 -13.97 -57.38
N GLN A 3 -55.38 -14.10 -56.02
CA GLN A 3 -54.90 -13.09 -55.03
C GLN A 3 -53.45 -13.38 -54.78
N GLU A 4 -52.59 -12.41 -55.00
CA GLU A 4 -51.21 -12.41 -54.56
C GLU A 4 -51.12 -11.79 -53.16
N ALA A 5 -50.62 -12.59 -52.25
CA ALA A 5 -50.31 -12.15 -50.90
C ALA A 5 -48.88 -11.60 -50.85
N GLY A 6 -48.76 -10.27 -50.66
CA GLY A 6 -47.47 -9.61 -50.44
C GLY A 6 -46.91 -9.88 -49.04
N ALA A 7 -45.79 -10.52 -49.01
CA ALA A 7 -45.03 -10.72 -47.78
C ALA A 7 -44.21 -9.46 -47.47
N LEU A 8 -44.54 -8.78 -46.34
CA LEU A 8 -43.81 -7.66 -45.81
C LEU A 8 -42.60 -8.18 -45.01
N LEU A 9 -41.41 -7.99 -45.53
CA LEU A 9 -40.15 -8.40 -44.91
C LEU A 9 -39.73 -7.31 -43.91
N CYS A 10 -39.98 -7.54 -42.62
CA CYS A 10 -39.43 -6.68 -41.52
C CYS A 10 -37.96 -7.00 -41.34
N VAL A 11 -37.06 -6.12 -41.80
CA VAL A 11 -35.65 -6.13 -41.48
C VAL A 11 -35.45 -5.52 -40.11
N VAL A 12 -35.26 -6.37 -39.11
CA VAL A 12 -34.86 -5.92 -37.76
C VAL A 12 -33.36 -5.68 -37.78
N LEU A 13 -32.96 -4.40 -37.82
CA LEU A 13 -31.56 -4.01 -37.64
C LEU A 13 -31.20 -4.18 -36.15
N ALA A 14 -30.57 -5.30 -35.82
CA ALA A 14 -29.95 -5.48 -34.49
C ALA A 14 -28.69 -4.62 -34.41
N ALA A 15 -28.81 -3.43 -33.83
CA ALA A 15 -27.68 -2.62 -33.46
C ALA A 15 -26.96 -3.32 -32.28
N THR A 16 -25.92 -4.10 -32.56
CA THR A 16 -24.99 -4.62 -31.56
C THR A 16 -24.18 -3.45 -31.02
N LEU A 17 -24.60 -2.94 -29.84
CA LEU A 17 -23.80 -2.08 -29.01
C LEU A 17 -22.56 -2.88 -28.55
N LEU A 18 -21.47 -2.77 -29.32
CA LEU A 18 -20.15 -3.16 -28.90
C LEU A 18 -19.75 -2.19 -27.76
N THR A 19 -20.17 -2.50 -26.54
CA THR A 19 -19.54 -1.94 -25.35
C THR A 19 -18.09 -2.42 -25.35
N SER A 20 -17.23 -1.59 -25.94
CA SER A 20 -15.79 -1.74 -25.82
C SER A 20 -15.46 -1.69 -24.33
N CYS A 21 -15.32 -2.87 -23.72
CA CYS A 21 -14.73 -3.02 -22.41
C CYS A 21 -13.27 -2.54 -22.54
N ARG A 22 -13.04 -1.24 -22.41
CA ARG A 22 -11.71 -0.67 -22.28
C ARG A 22 -11.13 -1.22 -20.98
N THR A 23 -10.45 -2.36 -21.06
CA THR A 23 -9.54 -2.78 -20.01
C THR A 23 -8.46 -1.71 -19.92
N SER A 24 -8.63 -0.76 -19.00
CA SER A 24 -7.65 0.27 -18.73
C SER A 24 -6.37 -0.43 -18.24
N ARG A 25 -5.38 -0.52 -19.12
CA ARG A 25 -4.07 -1.08 -18.78
C ARG A 25 -3.23 0.04 -18.21
N ILE A 26 -2.83 -0.07 -16.98
CA ILE A 26 -1.74 0.75 -16.45
C ILE A 26 -0.53 0.50 -17.34
N SER A 27 -0.04 1.55 -18.02
CA SER A 27 1.07 1.43 -18.95
C SER A 27 2.36 1.94 -18.32
N GLU A 28 3.47 1.33 -18.69
CA GLU A 28 4.81 1.74 -18.27
C GLU A 28 5.11 3.19 -18.71
N SER A 29 4.71 3.59 -19.92
CA SER A 29 4.89 4.95 -20.42
C SER A 29 4.21 5.99 -19.56
N MET A 30 2.99 5.70 -19.08
CA MET A 30 2.26 6.61 -18.19
C MET A 30 2.94 6.78 -16.84
N ALA A 31 3.49 5.69 -16.28
CA ALA A 31 4.27 5.75 -15.07
C ALA A 31 5.52 6.59 -15.27
N LYS A 32 6.25 6.40 -16.38
CA LYS A 32 7.42 7.19 -16.74
C LYS A 32 7.13 8.69 -16.77
N ASP A 33 6.06 9.09 -17.46
CA ASP A 33 5.65 10.51 -17.55
C ASP A 33 5.27 11.08 -16.17
N THR A 34 4.82 10.25 -15.23
CA THR A 34 4.41 10.69 -13.92
C THR A 34 5.57 10.78 -12.94
N PHE A 35 6.61 9.96 -13.09
CA PHE A 35 7.84 10.05 -12.29
C PHE A 35 8.66 11.31 -12.62
N GLY A 36 8.63 11.78 -13.89
CA GLY A 36 9.50 12.87 -14.34
C GLY A 36 10.98 12.54 -14.08
N ASP A 37 11.68 13.44 -13.40
CA ASP A 37 13.12 13.29 -13.07
C ASP A 37 13.36 12.45 -11.79
N LEU A 38 12.31 12.00 -11.11
CA LEU A 38 12.48 11.18 -9.91
C LEU A 38 12.95 9.77 -10.26
N SER A 39 13.92 9.27 -9.53
CA SER A 39 14.24 7.85 -9.52
C SER A 39 13.18 7.07 -8.75
N GLY A 40 13.05 5.76 -9.03
CA GLY A 40 12.11 4.91 -8.31
C GLY A 40 11.46 3.84 -9.16
N ALA A 41 10.48 3.16 -8.60
CA ALA A 41 9.71 2.12 -9.25
C ALA A 41 8.25 2.13 -8.80
N LEU A 42 7.37 1.66 -9.68
CA LEU A 42 5.97 1.36 -9.36
C LEU A 42 5.66 -0.05 -9.82
N VAL A 43 5.15 -0.86 -8.91
CA VAL A 43 4.63 -2.21 -9.18
C VAL A 43 3.13 -2.21 -8.89
N VAL A 44 2.33 -2.66 -9.84
CA VAL A 44 0.87 -2.81 -9.68
C VAL A 44 0.48 -4.22 -10.09
N ILE A 45 -0.28 -4.90 -9.24
CA ILE A 45 -0.76 -6.26 -9.44
C ILE A 45 -2.29 -6.26 -9.41
N GLU A 46 -2.94 -6.66 -10.50
CA GLU A 46 -4.38 -6.93 -10.53
C GLU A 46 -4.63 -8.25 -9.81
N CYS A 47 -5.25 -8.20 -8.61
CA CYS A 47 -5.33 -9.35 -7.71
C CYS A 47 -6.07 -10.56 -8.30
N SER A 48 -7.11 -10.33 -9.11
CA SER A 48 -7.93 -11.41 -9.69
C SER A 48 -7.24 -12.19 -10.80
N SER A 49 -6.35 -11.55 -11.57
CA SER A 49 -5.66 -12.15 -12.72
C SER A 49 -4.18 -12.45 -12.46
N GLY A 50 -3.61 -11.89 -11.40
CA GLY A 50 -2.17 -11.91 -11.13
C GLY A 50 -1.34 -11.07 -12.12
N ARG A 51 -2.00 -10.34 -13.02
CA ARG A 51 -1.30 -9.51 -14.01
C ARG A 51 -0.56 -8.38 -13.33
N THR A 52 0.75 -8.35 -13.54
CA THR A 52 1.65 -7.34 -13.00
C THR A 52 2.07 -6.33 -14.06
N THR A 53 2.08 -5.07 -13.71
CA THR A 53 2.68 -3.98 -14.47
C THR A 53 3.77 -3.34 -13.61
N THR A 54 4.96 -3.21 -14.15
CA THR A 54 6.10 -2.66 -13.43
C THR A 54 6.77 -1.56 -14.24
N TYR A 55 6.89 -0.39 -13.65
CA TYR A 55 7.79 0.67 -14.12
C TYR A 55 9.15 0.49 -13.44
N ARG A 56 10.23 0.52 -14.20
CA ARG A 56 11.60 0.28 -13.73
C ARG A 56 11.74 -1.07 -13.01
N PRO A 57 11.61 -2.20 -13.75
CA PRO A 57 11.72 -3.53 -13.15
C PRO A 57 13.09 -3.81 -12.51
N ASP A 58 14.15 -3.16 -12.98
CA ASP A 58 15.49 -3.16 -12.39
C ASP A 58 15.47 -2.59 -10.96
N VAL A 59 14.87 -1.43 -10.78
CA VAL A 59 14.73 -0.75 -9.47
C VAL A 59 13.72 -1.46 -8.57
N ALA A 60 12.66 -2.04 -9.17
CA ALA A 60 11.61 -2.74 -8.41
C ALA A 60 12.12 -3.97 -7.62
N GLN A 61 13.30 -4.48 -7.95
CA GLN A 61 13.92 -5.61 -7.23
C GLN A 61 14.93 -5.17 -6.17
N ILE A 62 15.30 -3.89 -6.12
CA ILE A 62 16.28 -3.40 -5.14
C ILE A 62 15.66 -3.35 -3.75
N PRO A 63 16.20 -4.06 -2.74
CA PRO A 63 15.73 -3.98 -1.38
C PRO A 63 16.05 -2.62 -0.76
N LEU A 64 15.06 -2.05 -0.08
CA LEU A 64 15.15 -0.74 0.57
C LEU A 64 14.51 -0.81 1.97
N PRO A 65 14.89 0.06 2.92
CA PRO A 65 14.22 0.15 4.21
C PRO A 65 12.72 0.45 4.03
N PRO A 66 11.80 -0.30 4.65
CA PRO A 66 10.37 -0.10 4.49
C PRO A 66 9.87 1.20 5.13
N CYS A 67 10.62 1.74 6.05
CA CYS A 67 10.20 2.91 6.82
C CYS A 67 8.81 2.70 7.44
N SER A 68 7.96 3.71 7.43
CA SER A 68 6.62 3.62 8.02
C SER A 68 5.63 2.72 7.28
N THR A 69 5.97 2.14 6.11
CA THR A 69 5.11 1.13 5.47
C THR A 69 5.09 -0.18 6.28
N PHE A 70 6.12 -0.46 7.08
CA PHE A 70 6.15 -1.59 8.01
C PHE A 70 4.98 -1.57 9.00
N LYS A 71 4.39 -0.40 9.28
CA LYS A 71 3.22 -0.28 10.16
C LYS A 71 2.00 -1.09 9.68
N ILE A 72 1.91 -1.43 8.39
CA ILE A 72 0.89 -2.35 7.87
C ILE A 72 1.02 -3.71 8.56
N VAL A 73 2.21 -4.30 8.51
CA VAL A 73 2.51 -5.61 9.11
C VAL A 73 2.51 -5.53 10.64
N ASN A 74 3.07 -4.47 11.21
CA ASN A 74 3.10 -4.28 12.66
C ASN A 74 1.67 -4.22 13.25
N ALA A 75 0.74 -3.50 12.60
CA ALA A 75 -0.67 -3.47 13.01
C ALA A 75 -1.34 -4.85 12.89
N LEU A 76 -1.12 -5.56 11.78
CA LEU A 76 -1.68 -6.91 11.59
C LEU A 76 -1.18 -7.88 12.67
N ILE A 77 0.13 -7.87 12.96
CA ILE A 77 0.71 -8.71 14.02
C ILE A 77 0.09 -8.36 15.38
N GLY A 78 -0.05 -7.07 15.70
CA GLY A 78 -0.67 -6.65 16.95
C GLY A 78 -2.13 -7.08 17.10
N LEU A 79 -2.87 -7.13 16.00
CA LEU A 79 -4.25 -7.65 15.95
C LEU A 79 -4.30 -9.17 16.11
N GLU A 80 -3.42 -9.92 15.45
CA GLU A 80 -3.36 -11.40 15.56
C GLU A 80 -2.86 -11.89 16.92
N GLU A 81 -2.04 -11.10 17.60
CA GLU A 81 -1.52 -11.42 18.93
C GLU A 81 -2.39 -10.86 20.08
N ASP A 82 -3.62 -10.38 19.76
CA ASP A 82 -4.58 -9.79 20.70
C ASP A 82 -4.02 -8.64 21.56
N ILE A 83 -2.94 -7.96 21.07
CA ILE A 83 -2.37 -6.79 21.72
C ILE A 83 -3.25 -5.56 21.44
N ILE A 84 -3.88 -5.53 20.28
CA ILE A 84 -4.82 -4.50 19.85
C ILE A 84 -6.22 -5.05 19.95
N SER A 85 -7.05 -4.46 20.81
CA SER A 85 -8.43 -4.91 21.03
C SER A 85 -9.43 -4.33 20.02
N SER A 86 -9.20 -3.10 19.55
CA SER A 86 -10.10 -2.37 18.64
C SER A 86 -9.36 -1.23 17.96
N PRO A 87 -9.72 -0.89 16.71
CA PRO A 87 -9.15 0.29 16.01
C PRO A 87 -9.51 1.61 16.70
N ASP A 88 -10.61 1.65 17.43
CA ASP A 88 -11.14 2.85 18.07
C ASP A 88 -10.76 2.96 19.57
N ALA A 89 -10.14 1.90 20.13
CA ALA A 89 -9.64 1.94 21.51
C ALA A 89 -8.38 2.81 21.62
N GLN A 90 -8.13 3.32 22.82
CA GLN A 90 -6.87 3.99 23.11
C GLN A 90 -5.71 3.03 22.83
N PHE A 91 -4.86 3.42 21.88
CA PHE A 91 -3.72 2.62 21.42
C PHE A 91 -2.38 3.18 21.90
N TYR A 92 -2.27 4.49 21.89
CA TYR A 92 -1.09 5.21 22.34
C TYR A 92 -1.46 6.19 23.44
N LYS A 93 -0.81 6.07 24.58
CA LYS A 93 -0.83 7.07 25.63
C LYS A 93 0.40 7.94 25.47
N TRP A 94 0.22 9.25 25.33
CA TRP A 94 1.31 10.19 25.17
C TRP A 94 2.20 10.18 26.43
N ASP A 95 3.49 10.15 26.21
CA ASP A 95 4.51 10.08 27.26
C ASP A 95 4.91 11.46 27.81
N GLY A 96 4.24 12.56 27.37
CA GLY A 96 4.55 13.92 27.78
C GLY A 96 5.75 14.54 27.03
N VAL A 97 6.42 13.78 26.17
CA VAL A 97 7.55 14.29 25.37
C VAL A 97 7.03 15.01 24.14
N GLU A 98 7.30 16.31 24.05
CA GLU A 98 6.96 17.12 22.88
C GLU A 98 7.86 16.77 21.70
N ARG A 99 7.24 16.39 20.57
CA ARG A 99 7.90 16.04 19.30
C ARG A 99 7.57 17.05 18.24
N SER A 100 8.41 17.16 17.22
CA SER A 100 8.25 18.09 16.09
C SER A 100 7.00 17.82 15.23
N ILE A 101 6.36 16.66 15.40
CA ILE A 101 5.09 16.33 14.73
C ILE A 101 3.95 16.49 15.75
N PRO A 102 3.18 17.58 15.70
CA PRO A 102 2.15 17.89 16.72
C PRO A 102 1.11 16.78 16.91
N ALA A 103 0.77 16.08 15.82
CA ALA A 103 -0.16 14.95 15.83
C ALA A 103 0.31 13.74 16.69
N TRP A 104 1.53 13.75 17.21
CA TRP A 104 2.06 12.69 18.10
C TRP A 104 2.04 13.07 19.58
N ASN A 105 1.67 14.32 19.89
CA ASN A 105 1.79 14.92 21.23
C ASN A 105 0.46 14.88 22.01
N HIS A 106 -0.29 13.81 21.85
CA HIS A 106 -1.51 13.51 22.60
C HIS A 106 -1.83 12.02 22.53
N ASP A 107 -2.82 11.58 23.30
CA ASP A 107 -3.30 10.21 23.27
C ASP A 107 -3.98 9.91 21.92
N LEU A 108 -3.75 8.70 21.38
CA LEU A 108 -4.24 8.31 20.05
C LEU A 108 -4.93 6.94 20.07
N THR A 109 -6.00 6.81 19.32
CA THR A 109 -6.54 5.52 18.86
C THR A 109 -5.59 4.87 17.86
N LEU A 110 -5.78 3.59 17.56
CA LEU A 110 -4.99 2.90 16.52
C LEU A 110 -5.16 3.60 15.16
N GLN A 111 -6.39 4.01 14.81
CA GLN A 111 -6.66 4.68 13.55
C GLN A 111 -5.90 6.00 13.44
N GLU A 112 -5.97 6.85 14.45
CA GLU A 112 -5.24 8.12 14.48
C GLU A 112 -3.72 7.92 14.43
N ALA A 113 -3.19 6.98 15.22
CA ALA A 113 -1.77 6.67 15.23
C ALA A 113 -1.27 6.14 13.87
N PHE A 114 -2.08 5.30 13.19
CA PHE A 114 -1.76 4.77 11.86
C PHE A 114 -1.75 5.89 10.81
N GLN A 115 -2.78 6.73 10.80
CA GLN A 115 -2.93 7.83 9.86
C GLN A 115 -1.87 8.93 10.08
N ALA A 116 -1.61 9.30 11.33
CA ALA A 116 -0.53 10.22 11.71
C ALA A 116 0.87 9.59 11.55
N SER A 117 0.95 8.30 11.23
CA SER A 117 2.21 7.54 11.16
C SER A 117 3.05 7.66 12.45
N CYS A 118 2.39 7.68 13.63
CA CYS A 118 3.01 7.90 14.94
C CYS A 118 4.06 6.83 15.23
N VAL A 119 5.33 7.20 15.13
CA VAL A 119 6.45 6.27 15.37
C VAL A 119 6.46 5.76 16.80
N PRO A 120 6.37 6.60 17.85
CA PRO A 120 6.36 6.13 19.24
C PRO A 120 5.26 5.10 19.54
N ALA A 121 4.07 5.29 18.98
CA ALA A 121 2.95 4.36 19.15
C ALA A 121 3.29 2.95 18.62
N PHE A 122 3.85 2.87 17.42
CA PHE A 122 4.22 1.60 16.79
C PHE A 122 5.50 0.99 17.35
N GLN A 123 6.39 1.79 17.93
CA GLN A 123 7.51 1.30 18.75
C GLN A 123 6.98 0.61 20.02
N ASN A 124 6.00 1.21 20.68
CA ASN A 124 5.34 0.59 21.85
C ASN A 124 4.67 -0.74 21.47
N LEU A 125 3.96 -0.79 20.35
CA LEU A 125 3.37 -2.04 19.84
C LEU A 125 4.42 -3.12 19.59
N ALA A 126 5.52 -2.76 18.92
CA ALA A 126 6.60 -3.71 18.63
C ALA A 126 7.25 -4.25 19.92
N ARG A 127 7.46 -3.39 20.92
CA ARG A 127 7.96 -3.82 22.26
C ARG A 127 6.98 -4.77 22.94
N GLN A 128 5.67 -4.52 22.88
CA GLN A 128 4.63 -5.40 23.44
C GLN A 128 4.54 -6.74 22.68
N THR A 129 4.73 -6.71 21.37
CA THR A 129 4.83 -7.93 20.55
C THR A 129 6.03 -8.76 20.98
N GLY A 130 7.17 -8.11 21.22
CA GLY A 130 8.44 -8.76 21.58
C GLY A 130 9.16 -9.41 20.38
N PRO A 131 10.48 -9.62 20.50
CA PRO A 131 11.32 -10.04 19.38
C PRO A 131 10.95 -11.43 18.84
N GLU A 132 10.64 -12.37 19.72
CA GLU A 132 10.33 -13.76 19.31
C GLU A 132 9.04 -13.85 18.49
N ARG A 133 7.95 -13.18 18.92
CA ARG A 133 6.68 -13.17 18.17
C ARG A 133 6.84 -12.40 16.87
N MET A 134 7.52 -11.26 16.92
CA MET A 134 7.79 -10.45 15.71
C MET A 134 8.56 -11.28 14.68
N GLN A 135 9.65 -11.98 15.07
CA GLN A 135 10.44 -12.79 14.16
C GLN A 135 9.61 -13.93 13.56
N ARG A 136 8.82 -14.65 14.37
CA ARG A 136 7.93 -15.71 13.84
C ARG A 136 6.98 -15.20 12.76
N TRP A 137 6.40 -14.01 12.94
CA TRP A 137 5.52 -13.42 11.94
C TRP A 137 6.26 -12.98 10.70
N ILE A 138 7.40 -12.32 10.85
CA ILE A 138 8.28 -11.89 9.75
C ILE A 138 8.70 -13.10 8.90
N ASP A 139 9.07 -14.21 9.53
CA ASP A 139 9.43 -15.46 8.84
C ASP A 139 8.23 -16.09 8.14
N LYS A 140 7.08 -16.14 8.84
CA LYS A 140 5.83 -16.73 8.33
C LYS A 140 5.32 -16.04 7.06
N ILE A 141 5.44 -14.71 6.98
CA ILE A 141 5.02 -13.93 5.81
C ILE A 141 6.14 -13.69 4.80
N GLY A 142 7.36 -14.09 5.11
CA GLY A 142 8.51 -13.90 4.23
C GLY A 142 8.86 -12.43 3.98
N TYR A 143 8.80 -11.58 5.00
CA TYR A 143 8.99 -10.14 4.84
C TYR A 143 10.44 -9.77 4.54
N GLY A 144 10.75 -9.41 3.32
CA GLY A 144 12.07 -8.93 2.90
C GLY A 144 13.22 -9.86 3.27
N ASN A 145 14.31 -9.32 3.80
CA ASN A 145 15.47 -10.09 4.27
C ASN A 145 15.28 -10.71 5.67
N ARG A 146 14.15 -10.46 6.34
CA ARG A 146 13.74 -11.00 7.66
C ARG A 146 14.65 -10.61 8.83
N ASP A 147 15.51 -9.63 8.66
CA ASP A 147 16.46 -9.21 9.69
C ASP A 147 15.86 -8.14 10.60
N ILE A 148 15.63 -8.48 11.86
CA ILE A 148 15.19 -7.56 12.91
C ILE A 148 16.25 -7.31 13.97
N SER A 149 17.51 -7.69 13.72
CA SER A 149 18.62 -7.64 14.67
C SER A 149 18.98 -6.24 15.15
N ALA A 150 18.61 -5.21 14.38
CA ALA A 150 18.85 -3.80 14.75
C ALA A 150 18.10 -3.34 16.03
N GLY A 151 17.16 -4.13 16.51
CA GLY A 151 16.36 -3.86 17.71
C GLY A 151 14.86 -3.81 17.42
N ILE A 152 14.09 -4.39 18.36
CA ILE A 152 12.66 -4.68 18.18
C ILE A 152 11.80 -3.46 17.81
N ASP A 153 12.18 -2.27 18.24
CA ASP A 153 11.41 -1.05 18.03
C ASP A 153 12.04 -0.07 17.03
N VAL A 154 13.14 -0.48 16.36
CA VAL A 154 13.86 0.39 15.40
C VAL A 154 14.24 -0.28 14.08
N PHE A 155 14.11 -1.60 13.94
CA PHE A 155 14.61 -2.36 12.80
C PHE A 155 14.02 -1.94 11.44
N TRP A 156 12.91 -1.23 11.40
CA TRP A 156 12.30 -0.70 10.16
C TRP A 156 12.58 0.80 9.92
N LEU A 157 13.29 1.45 10.83
CA LEU A 157 13.59 2.88 10.80
C LEU A 157 15.04 3.11 10.40
N PRO A 158 15.30 3.59 9.17
CA PRO A 158 16.67 3.88 8.75
C PRO A 158 17.30 4.97 9.63
N SER A 159 18.56 4.80 9.95
CA SER A 159 19.40 5.74 10.69
C SER A 159 20.85 5.40 10.42
N LYS A 160 21.73 6.36 10.57
CA LYS A 160 23.18 6.19 10.37
C LYS A 160 23.73 4.99 11.15
N GLY A 161 24.42 4.10 10.46
CA GLY A 161 25.04 2.91 11.04
C GLY A 161 24.06 1.84 11.56
N ARG A 162 22.79 1.89 11.16
CA ARG A 162 21.79 0.88 11.53
C ARG A 162 21.48 -0.02 10.33
N ASP A 163 21.69 -1.32 10.50
CA ASP A 163 21.20 -2.32 9.56
C ASP A 163 19.70 -2.53 9.78
N THR A 164 18.88 -2.06 8.84
CA THR A 164 17.42 -2.22 8.91
C THR A 164 16.98 -3.44 8.12
N ILE A 165 15.76 -3.93 8.45
CA ILE A 165 15.09 -4.88 7.57
C ILE A 165 14.91 -4.23 6.17
N MET A 166 15.11 -5.01 5.12
CA MET A 166 15.09 -4.54 3.74
C MET A 166 14.05 -5.32 2.93
N ILE A 167 13.28 -4.60 2.10
CA ILE A 167 12.26 -5.19 1.23
C ILE A 167 12.21 -4.44 -0.10
N SER A 168 12.04 -5.17 -1.22
CA SER A 168 11.93 -4.53 -2.53
C SER A 168 10.50 -4.06 -2.83
N PRO A 169 10.31 -3.11 -3.76
CA PRO A 169 8.98 -2.71 -4.24
C PRO A 169 8.17 -3.90 -4.76
N ALA A 170 8.79 -4.83 -5.48
CA ALA A 170 8.13 -6.04 -5.97
C ALA A 170 7.62 -6.93 -4.81
N GLN A 171 8.44 -7.15 -3.78
CA GLN A 171 8.04 -7.91 -2.60
C GLN A 171 6.93 -7.20 -1.80
N GLN A 172 6.97 -5.87 -1.66
CA GLN A 172 5.91 -5.10 -1.00
C GLN A 172 4.58 -5.20 -1.74
N ALA A 173 4.59 -5.08 -3.08
CA ALA A 173 3.38 -5.21 -3.90
C ALA A 173 2.78 -6.61 -3.81
N GLU A 174 3.62 -7.66 -3.86
CA GLU A 174 3.19 -9.05 -3.76
C GLU A 174 2.64 -9.37 -2.35
N LEU A 175 3.30 -8.92 -1.30
CA LEU A 175 2.79 -9.06 0.06
C LEU A 175 1.42 -8.38 0.20
N MET A 176 1.27 -7.17 -0.36
CA MET A 176 -0.01 -6.46 -0.33
C MET A 176 -1.10 -7.23 -1.09
N ARG A 177 -0.76 -7.81 -2.26
CA ARG A 177 -1.66 -8.70 -3.01
C ARG A 177 -2.11 -9.88 -2.15
N CYS A 178 -1.17 -10.60 -1.54
CA CYS A 178 -1.50 -11.74 -0.66
C CYS A 178 -2.39 -11.32 0.52
N ILE A 179 -2.13 -10.15 1.12
CA ILE A 179 -2.95 -9.62 2.21
C ILE A 179 -4.39 -9.38 1.74
N VAL A 180 -4.59 -8.64 0.65
CA VAL A 180 -5.95 -8.26 0.21
C VAL A 180 -6.72 -9.40 -0.44
N SER A 181 -6.02 -10.41 -0.98
CA SER A 181 -6.62 -11.63 -1.52
C SER A 181 -6.92 -12.68 -0.44
N GLY A 182 -6.52 -12.45 0.82
CA GLY A 182 -6.71 -13.40 1.91
C GLY A 182 -5.78 -14.61 1.86
N GLU A 183 -4.71 -14.53 1.09
CA GLU A 183 -3.69 -15.59 0.98
C GLU A 183 -2.61 -15.46 2.06
N ALA A 184 -2.42 -14.26 2.61
CA ALA A 184 -1.54 -14.05 3.75
C ALA A 184 -2.17 -14.64 5.03
N PRO A 185 -1.35 -15.12 5.99
CA PRO A 185 -1.84 -15.86 7.16
C PRO A 185 -2.44 -14.98 8.25
N PHE A 186 -3.29 -14.03 7.87
CA PHE A 186 -4.00 -13.12 8.78
C PHE A 186 -5.50 -13.42 8.78
N SER A 187 -6.15 -13.18 9.90
CA SER A 187 -7.58 -13.39 10.06
C SER A 187 -8.40 -12.38 9.24
N LYS A 188 -9.61 -12.78 8.83
CA LYS A 188 -10.53 -11.86 8.13
C LYS A 188 -10.85 -10.61 8.97
N ALA A 189 -10.89 -10.75 10.30
CA ALA A 189 -11.14 -9.64 11.22
C ALA A 189 -10.01 -8.62 11.19
N SER A 190 -8.76 -9.09 11.26
CA SER A 190 -7.57 -8.23 11.17
C SER A 190 -7.47 -7.53 9.82
N LEU A 191 -7.78 -8.25 8.72
CA LEU A 191 -7.81 -7.65 7.37
C LEU A 191 -8.90 -6.58 7.25
N ALA A 192 -10.09 -6.80 7.82
CA ALA A 192 -11.16 -5.81 7.82
C ALA A 192 -10.77 -4.55 8.62
N THR A 193 -10.08 -4.73 9.75
CA THR A 193 -9.54 -3.63 10.54
C THR A 193 -8.47 -2.88 9.77
N LEU A 194 -7.48 -3.58 9.20
CA LEU A 194 -6.43 -2.97 8.38
C LEU A 194 -7.01 -2.15 7.24
N LYS A 195 -8.02 -2.65 6.56
CA LYS A 195 -8.68 -1.94 5.47
C LYS A 195 -9.27 -0.60 5.94
N LYS A 196 -9.86 -0.52 7.14
CA LYS A 196 -10.32 0.74 7.73
C LYS A 196 -9.15 1.69 7.98
N LEU A 197 -8.07 1.20 8.60
CA LEU A 197 -6.88 2.00 8.90
C LEU A 197 -6.24 2.62 7.66
N MET A 198 -6.21 1.87 6.55
CA MET A 198 -5.56 2.24 5.30
C MET A 198 -6.41 3.11 4.39
N CYS A 199 -7.70 3.36 4.67
CA CYS A 199 -8.58 4.14 3.81
C CYS A 199 -8.11 5.60 3.71
N ILE A 200 -7.72 6.02 2.49
CA ILE A 200 -7.16 7.35 2.21
C ILE A 200 -8.19 8.24 1.50
N LYS A 201 -8.82 7.71 0.45
CA LYS A 201 -9.68 8.51 -0.44
C LYS A 201 -10.76 7.64 -1.06
N LYS A 202 -11.98 8.16 -1.08
CA LYS A 202 -13.10 7.59 -1.83
C LYS A 202 -13.48 8.52 -2.96
N THR A 203 -13.72 7.96 -4.13
CA THR A 203 -14.21 8.64 -5.33
C THR A 203 -15.42 7.89 -5.87
N ASP A 204 -16.10 8.44 -6.88
CA ASP A 204 -17.20 7.75 -7.58
C ASP A 204 -16.73 6.51 -8.35
N ARG A 205 -15.42 6.37 -8.60
CA ARG A 205 -14.82 5.27 -9.38
C ARG A 205 -14.16 4.20 -8.52
N GLY A 206 -13.66 4.56 -7.34
CA GLY A 206 -12.94 3.61 -6.52
C GLY A 206 -12.52 4.16 -5.17
N VAL A 207 -11.90 3.30 -4.39
CA VAL A 207 -11.37 3.62 -3.06
C VAL A 207 -9.88 3.31 -3.02
N LEU A 208 -9.09 4.31 -2.61
CA LEU A 208 -7.66 4.20 -2.40
C LEU A 208 -7.36 3.89 -0.94
N TYR A 209 -6.60 2.84 -0.73
CA TYR A 209 -6.07 2.43 0.56
C TYR A 209 -4.55 2.43 0.50
N GLY A 210 -3.89 2.92 1.55
CA GLY A 210 -2.44 2.93 1.53
C GLY A 210 -1.78 3.38 2.81
N LYS A 211 -0.47 3.16 2.87
CA LYS A 211 0.43 3.63 3.91
C LYS A 211 1.67 4.25 3.31
N THR A 212 2.00 5.42 3.80
CA THR A 212 3.19 6.17 3.42
C THR A 212 4.39 5.78 4.29
N GLY A 213 5.60 5.94 3.75
CA GLY A 213 6.86 5.83 4.47
C GLY A 213 7.88 6.80 3.92
N SER A 214 8.67 7.43 4.77
CA SER A 214 9.78 8.30 4.35
C SER A 214 11.05 7.90 5.09
N GLY A 215 12.18 7.96 4.40
CA GLY A 215 13.51 7.70 4.94
C GLY A 215 14.47 8.81 4.58
N GLY A 216 15.38 9.14 5.49
CA GLY A 216 16.46 10.06 5.29
C GLY A 216 17.79 9.33 5.07
N ASP A 217 18.77 10.07 4.57
CA ASP A 217 20.18 9.70 4.55
C ASP A 217 20.85 9.91 5.92
N ASP A 218 22.16 9.73 5.96
CA ASP A 218 22.96 9.89 7.18
C ASP A 218 23.04 11.34 7.69
N GLU A 219 22.74 12.30 6.86
CA GLU A 219 22.68 13.74 7.17
C GLU A 219 21.28 14.18 7.60
N GLY A 220 20.28 13.28 7.51
CA GLY A 220 18.89 13.53 7.86
C GLY A 220 18.07 14.16 6.73
N THR A 221 18.65 14.30 5.51
CA THR A 221 17.89 14.72 4.32
C THR A 221 16.97 13.62 3.86
N PHE A 222 15.71 13.92 3.60
CA PHE A 222 14.78 12.94 3.05
C PHE A 222 15.17 12.59 1.61
N VAL A 223 15.43 11.31 1.35
CA VAL A 223 15.86 10.78 0.05
C VAL A 223 15.01 9.63 -0.45
N LEU A 224 14.08 9.14 0.36
CA LEU A 224 13.27 7.96 0.09
C LEU A 224 11.81 8.19 0.47
N GLY A 225 10.92 8.02 -0.49
CA GLY A 225 9.47 8.06 -0.29
C GLY A 225 8.80 6.76 -0.74
N TRP A 226 8.01 6.15 0.14
CA TRP A 226 7.19 4.98 -0.13
C TRP A 226 5.70 5.31 -0.11
N PHE A 227 4.94 4.64 -0.97
CA PHE A 227 3.50 4.50 -0.83
C PHE A 227 3.08 3.10 -1.26
N VAL A 228 2.53 2.34 -0.32
CA VAL A 228 2.16 0.93 -0.48
C VAL A 228 0.70 0.75 -0.11
N GLY A 229 -0.04 -0.01 -0.91
CA GLY A 229 -1.46 -0.18 -0.66
C GLY A 229 -2.20 -0.90 -1.78
N PHE A 230 -3.49 -0.58 -1.90
CA PHE A 230 -4.33 -1.12 -2.96
C PHE A 230 -5.45 -0.15 -3.34
N VAL A 231 -6.02 -0.36 -4.52
CA VAL A 231 -7.22 0.34 -5.01
C VAL A 231 -8.30 -0.68 -5.29
N GLU A 232 -9.51 -0.38 -4.86
CA GLU A 232 -10.72 -1.10 -5.28
C GLU A 232 -11.51 -0.24 -6.25
N SER A 233 -11.79 -0.77 -7.44
CA SER A 233 -12.53 -0.08 -8.49
C SER A 233 -13.22 -1.09 -9.41
N ASP A 234 -14.49 -0.89 -9.72
CA ASP A 234 -15.28 -1.71 -10.66
C ASP A 234 -15.17 -3.22 -10.38
N GLY A 235 -15.25 -3.60 -9.09
CA GLY A 235 -15.18 -5.00 -8.66
C GLY A 235 -13.78 -5.63 -8.75
N LYS A 236 -12.76 -4.86 -9.09
CA LYS A 236 -11.36 -5.27 -9.14
C LYS A 236 -10.55 -4.67 -7.99
N THR A 237 -9.50 -5.37 -7.61
CA THR A 237 -8.52 -4.90 -6.63
C THR A 237 -7.14 -4.88 -7.27
N TYR A 238 -6.44 -3.75 -7.10
CA TYR A 238 -5.09 -3.52 -7.60
C TYR A 238 -4.16 -3.26 -6.43
N ALA A 239 -3.35 -4.24 -6.06
CA ALA A 239 -2.29 -4.05 -5.07
C ALA A 239 -1.13 -3.28 -5.70
N PHE A 240 -0.48 -2.41 -4.93
CA PHE A 240 0.64 -1.63 -5.45
C PHE A 240 1.71 -1.34 -4.41
N ALA A 241 2.93 -1.13 -4.89
CA ALA A 241 4.01 -0.49 -4.15
C ALA A 241 4.72 0.50 -5.06
N CYS A 242 4.84 1.73 -4.58
CA CYS A 242 5.58 2.80 -5.24
C CYS A 242 6.72 3.27 -4.33
N VAL A 243 7.89 3.41 -4.92
CA VAL A 243 9.04 4.06 -4.29
C VAL A 243 9.50 5.21 -5.18
N ALA A 244 9.78 6.36 -4.58
CA ALA A 244 10.42 7.49 -5.21
C ALA A 244 11.71 7.84 -4.45
N GLN A 245 12.78 8.15 -5.17
CA GLN A 245 14.10 8.45 -4.62
C GLN A 245 14.69 9.70 -5.25
N GLY A 246 15.44 10.45 -4.47
CA GLY A 246 16.11 11.69 -4.87
C GLY A 246 16.29 12.61 -3.67
N GLU A 247 16.98 13.69 -3.86
CA GLU A 247 17.16 14.71 -2.82
C GLU A 247 15.81 15.38 -2.49
N ASN A 248 15.52 15.57 -1.20
CA ASN A 248 14.27 16.13 -0.69
C ASN A 248 12.99 15.35 -1.09
N VAL A 249 13.13 14.04 -1.39
CA VAL A 249 12.04 13.16 -1.75
C VAL A 249 11.43 12.53 -0.49
N MET A 250 10.11 12.61 -0.38
CA MET A 250 9.31 12.06 0.71
C MET A 250 8.16 11.21 0.18
N SER A 251 7.46 10.57 1.08
CA SER A 251 6.28 9.74 0.78
C SER A 251 5.18 10.47 -0.01
N LYS A 252 5.05 11.79 0.12
CA LYS A 252 4.12 12.60 -0.67
C LYS A 252 4.37 12.48 -2.18
N ASN A 253 5.63 12.32 -2.60
CA ASN A 253 6.01 12.16 -4.00
C ASN A 253 5.54 10.80 -4.53
N ALA A 254 5.82 9.70 -3.81
CA ALA A 254 5.34 8.36 -4.18
C ALA A 254 3.79 8.28 -4.21
N ARG A 255 3.12 8.93 -3.26
CA ARG A 255 1.66 9.00 -3.22
C ARG A 255 1.11 9.76 -4.43
N ALA A 256 1.66 10.91 -4.78
CA ALA A 256 1.25 11.71 -5.94
C ALA A 256 1.40 10.93 -7.25
N ILE A 257 2.48 10.15 -7.39
CA ILE A 257 2.70 9.27 -8.54
C ILE A 257 1.57 8.25 -8.66
N VAL A 258 1.25 7.54 -7.58
CA VAL A 258 0.19 6.52 -7.56
C VAL A 258 -1.18 7.15 -7.87
N GLU A 259 -1.53 8.24 -7.21
CA GLU A 259 -2.81 8.94 -7.44
C GLU A 259 -2.92 9.43 -8.89
N SER A 260 -1.83 9.95 -9.48
CA SER A 260 -1.80 10.38 -10.88
C SER A 260 -1.96 9.20 -11.84
N VAL A 261 -1.25 8.09 -11.62
CA VAL A 261 -1.33 6.90 -12.49
C VAL A 261 -2.74 6.31 -12.46
N PHE A 262 -3.33 6.09 -11.30
CA PHE A 262 -4.69 5.54 -11.19
C PHE A 262 -5.75 6.53 -11.67
N GLY A 263 -5.58 7.83 -11.45
CA GLY A 263 -6.46 8.87 -11.97
C GLY A 263 -6.47 8.92 -13.51
N LYS A 264 -5.29 8.94 -14.15
CA LYS A 264 -5.16 8.90 -15.62
C LYS A 264 -5.75 7.64 -16.23
N GLN A 265 -5.81 6.53 -15.49
CA GLN A 265 -6.43 5.27 -15.91
C GLN A 265 -7.94 5.23 -15.66
N GLY A 266 -8.50 6.22 -15.00
CA GLY A 266 -9.91 6.23 -14.65
C GLY A 266 -10.30 5.21 -13.59
N ILE A 267 -9.33 4.76 -12.79
CA ILE A 267 -9.51 3.81 -11.68
C ILE A 267 -9.85 4.55 -10.37
N LEU A 268 -9.38 5.80 -10.25
CA LEU A 268 -9.64 6.69 -9.11
C LEU A 268 -10.30 7.99 -9.53
#